data_6aa33e9be1ea841b9f9fd6de0c16db7b
#
_entry.id   6aa33e9be1ea841b9f9fd6de0c16db7b
#
_cell.length_a   1.000
_cell.length_b   1.000
_cell.length_c   1.000
_cell.angle_alpha   90.00
_cell.angle_beta   90.00
_cell.angle_gamma   90.00
#
_symmetry.space_group_name_H-M   'P 1'
#
loop_
_entity.id
_entity.type
_entity.pdbx_description
1 polymer ?
#
loop_
_entity_poly.entity_id
_entity_poly.type
_entity_poly.pdbx_seq_one_letter_code
_entity_poly.pdbx_strand_id
1 'polypeptide(L)'
;MIFDVLRRLTVMIVLCLAQVLVLNRIQLFHCATPLLYAYFAIIFPRNYPKWAILLWCFSMGVVIDAFSNTPGLAAASMTLLGALQPYLLELFLPRDVDDHVKASAHAMGVGNFMSLASVMVIIYCVVFFSIELLSFFNWLYWLACVVGSALLTLALIFTLENIRK
;
A
#
# COMPACT_ATOMS: atom_id res chain seq x y z
N MET A 1 -19.93 -7.63 11.27
CA MET A 1 -19.33 -6.31 11.52
C MET A 1 -18.11 -6.39 12.44
N ILE A 2 -18.27 -6.82 13.69
CA ILE A 2 -17.14 -6.87 14.66
C ILE A 2 -16.00 -7.78 14.17
N PHE A 3 -16.31 -8.94 13.63
CA PHE A 3 -15.32 -9.88 13.08
C PHE A 3 -14.51 -9.28 11.90
N ASP A 4 -15.14 -8.46 11.04
CA ASP A 4 -14.45 -7.82 9.92
C ASP A 4 -13.50 -6.72 10.40
N VAL A 5 -13.93 -5.95 11.40
CA VAL A 5 -13.08 -4.92 12.03
C VAL A 5 -11.89 -5.58 12.73
N LEU A 6 -12.13 -6.64 13.51
CA LEU A 6 -11.08 -7.38 14.22
C LEU A 6 -10.06 -8.00 13.26
N ARG A 7 -10.55 -8.62 12.16
CA ARG A 7 -9.68 -9.17 11.11
C ARG A 7 -8.81 -8.10 10.44
N ARG A 8 -9.37 -6.91 10.16
CA ARG A 8 -8.62 -5.79 9.58
C ARG A 8 -7.59 -5.24 10.53
N LEU A 9 -7.96 -5.12 11.82
CA LEU A 9 -7.05 -4.72 12.88
C LEU A 9 -5.85 -5.68 12.98
N THR A 10 -6.11 -6.98 12.94
CA THR A 10 -5.06 -8.01 12.94
C THR A 10 -4.12 -7.86 11.74
N VAL A 11 -4.68 -7.70 10.53
CA VAL A 11 -3.87 -7.49 9.32
C VAL A 11 -3.05 -6.21 9.43
N MET A 12 -3.63 -5.13 9.92
CA MET A 12 -2.94 -3.86 10.15
C MET A 12 -1.76 -4.02 11.10
N ILE A 13 -1.97 -4.69 12.25
CA ILE A 13 -0.92 -4.93 13.25
C ILE A 13 0.19 -5.79 12.66
N VAL A 14 -0.15 -6.89 11.97
CA VAL A 14 0.84 -7.79 11.37
C VAL A 14 1.68 -7.07 10.32
N LEU A 15 1.06 -6.31 9.42
CA LEU A 15 1.78 -5.54 8.40
C LEU A 15 2.64 -4.43 9.02
N CYS A 16 2.14 -3.77 10.06
CA CYS A 16 2.89 -2.75 10.79
C CYS A 16 4.12 -3.36 11.47
N LEU A 17 3.96 -4.47 12.18
CA LEU A 17 5.08 -5.17 12.82
C LEU A 17 6.10 -5.67 11.80
N ALA A 18 5.66 -6.27 10.71
CA ALA A 18 6.54 -6.69 9.63
C ALA A 18 7.32 -5.51 9.04
N GLN A 19 6.65 -4.39 8.82
CA GLN A 19 7.28 -3.18 8.31
C GLN A 19 8.33 -2.63 9.28
N VAL A 20 7.94 -2.43 10.53
CA VAL A 20 8.80 -1.76 11.54
C VAL A 20 9.99 -2.64 11.94
N LEU A 21 9.75 -3.93 12.19
CA LEU A 21 10.77 -4.84 12.71
C LEU A 21 11.74 -5.35 11.64
N VAL A 22 11.22 -5.59 10.43
CA VAL A 22 11.99 -6.25 9.37
C VAL A 22 12.30 -5.28 8.23
N LEU A 23 11.27 -4.71 7.63
CA LEU A 23 11.40 -4.00 6.36
C LEU A 23 12.07 -2.63 6.49
N ASN A 24 11.85 -1.92 7.59
CA ASN A 24 12.56 -0.67 7.87
C ASN A 24 14.07 -0.85 8.11
N ARG A 25 14.49 -2.08 8.39
CA ARG A 25 15.94 -2.42 8.52
C ARG A 25 16.58 -2.76 7.18
N ILE A 26 15.75 -3.06 6.16
CA ILE A 26 16.22 -3.42 4.82
C ILE A 26 16.23 -2.15 3.96
N GLN A 27 17.35 -1.46 3.96
CA GLN A 27 17.60 -0.35 3.04
C GLN A 27 18.61 -0.83 1.99
N LEU A 28 18.11 -1.21 0.82
CA LEU A 28 18.98 -1.59 -0.29
C LEU A 28 19.57 -0.34 -0.94
N PHE A 29 20.90 -0.24 -0.95
CA PHE A 29 21.66 0.90 -1.52
C PHE A 29 21.31 2.26 -0.90
N HIS A 30 20.85 2.31 0.35
CA HIS A 30 20.39 3.53 1.05
C HIS A 30 19.24 4.28 0.34
N CYS A 31 18.61 3.68 -0.65
CA CYS A 31 17.55 4.29 -1.45
C CYS A 31 16.24 3.51 -1.45
N ALA A 32 16.32 2.19 -1.61
CA ALA A 32 15.14 1.36 -1.81
C ALA A 32 14.68 0.76 -0.47
N THR A 33 13.53 1.20 0.01
CA THR A 33 12.84 0.63 1.18
C THR A 33 11.57 -0.09 0.73
N PRO A 34 11.37 -1.36 1.10
CA PRO A 34 10.14 -2.06 0.80
C PRO A 34 8.99 -1.49 1.63
N LEU A 35 7.92 -1.02 0.97
CA LEU A 35 6.77 -0.35 1.59
C LEU A 35 5.54 -1.28 1.59
N LEU A 36 5.69 -2.42 2.26
CA LEU A 36 4.69 -3.49 2.24
C LEU A 36 3.32 -3.08 2.80
N TYR A 37 3.29 -2.14 3.74
CA TYR A 37 2.04 -1.67 4.34
C TYR A 37 1.10 -0.98 3.32
N ALA A 38 1.61 -0.52 2.17
CA ALA A 38 0.76 -0.04 1.07
C ALA A 38 -0.23 -1.11 0.57
N TYR A 39 0.12 -2.41 0.71
CA TYR A 39 -0.78 -3.53 0.43
C TYR A 39 -2.09 -3.47 1.25
N PHE A 40 -2.05 -2.90 2.46
CA PHE A 40 -3.24 -2.73 3.29
C PHE A 40 -4.33 -1.91 2.59
N ALA A 41 -3.94 -0.84 1.86
CA ALA A 41 -4.89 -0.03 1.10
C ALA A 41 -5.50 -0.79 -0.09
N ILE A 42 -4.78 -1.77 -0.66
CA ILE A 42 -5.24 -2.54 -1.83
C ILE A 42 -6.34 -3.56 -1.45
N ILE A 43 -6.30 -4.12 -0.24
CA ILE A 43 -7.16 -5.24 0.17
C ILE A 43 -8.64 -4.85 0.37
N PHE A 44 -8.99 -3.57 0.42
CA PHE A 44 -10.36 -3.15 0.68
C PHE A 44 -11.31 -3.58 -0.44
N PRO A 45 -12.50 -4.16 -0.11
CA PRO A 45 -13.50 -4.52 -1.10
C PRO A 45 -14.19 -3.29 -1.67
N ARG A 46 -14.76 -3.44 -2.87
CA ARG A 46 -15.46 -2.37 -3.59
C ARG A 46 -16.56 -1.68 -2.77
N ASN A 47 -17.36 -2.49 -2.06
CA ASN A 47 -18.53 -2.00 -1.30
C ASN A 47 -18.19 -1.51 0.12
N TYR A 48 -16.93 -1.17 0.39
CA TYR A 48 -16.55 -0.62 1.69
C TYR A 48 -16.72 0.91 1.73
N PRO A 49 -17.25 1.49 2.81
CA PRO A 49 -17.48 2.94 2.88
C PRO A 49 -16.15 3.70 2.74
N LYS A 50 -16.13 4.67 1.83
CA LYS A 50 -14.93 5.45 1.47
C LYS A 50 -14.30 6.15 2.69
N TRP A 51 -15.14 6.71 3.57
CA TRP A 51 -14.66 7.36 4.80
C TRP A 51 -13.92 6.40 5.74
N ALA A 52 -14.37 5.15 5.81
CA ALA A 52 -13.72 4.15 6.66
C ALA A 52 -12.40 3.67 6.03
N ILE A 53 -12.29 3.58 4.70
CA ILE A 53 -11.00 3.31 4.03
C ILE A 53 -9.99 4.40 4.38
N LEU A 54 -10.40 5.66 4.30
CA LEU A 54 -9.55 6.81 4.66
C LEU A 54 -9.09 6.72 6.12
N LEU A 55 -10.00 6.44 7.04
CA LEU A 55 -9.69 6.33 8.47
C LEU A 55 -8.69 5.20 8.74
N TRP A 56 -8.88 4.03 8.13
CA TRP A 56 -7.97 2.91 8.28
C TRP A 56 -6.59 3.19 7.68
N CYS A 57 -6.53 3.77 6.49
CA CYS A 57 -5.27 4.12 5.84
C CYS A 57 -4.52 5.21 6.62
N PHE A 58 -5.23 6.22 7.12
CA PHE A 58 -4.67 7.26 7.96
C PHE A 58 -4.10 6.68 9.27
N SER A 59 -4.87 5.84 9.97
CA SER A 59 -4.43 5.18 11.20
C SER A 59 -3.17 4.34 10.98
N MET A 60 -3.13 3.57 9.88
CA MET A 60 -1.96 2.78 9.51
C MET A 60 -0.74 3.68 9.28
N GLY A 61 -0.91 4.77 8.53
CA GLY A 61 0.16 5.72 8.26
C GLY A 61 0.69 6.39 9.52
N VAL A 62 -0.19 6.83 10.44
CA VAL A 62 0.21 7.43 11.71
C VAL A 62 1.02 6.46 12.57
N VAL A 63 0.61 5.20 12.65
CA VAL A 63 1.36 4.18 13.39
C VAL A 63 2.75 3.98 12.78
N ILE A 64 2.86 3.88 11.46
CA ILE A 64 4.16 3.75 10.78
C ILE A 64 5.03 4.99 11.03
N ASP A 65 4.48 6.20 10.91
CA ASP A 65 5.19 7.44 11.16
C ASP A 65 5.73 7.53 12.59
N ALA A 66 4.95 7.09 13.58
CA ALA A 66 5.37 7.06 14.98
C ALA A 66 6.60 6.15 15.21
N PHE A 67 6.66 5.01 14.52
CA PHE A 67 7.79 4.08 14.63
C PHE A 67 8.99 4.43 13.73
N SER A 68 8.73 5.11 12.60
CA SER A 68 9.78 5.50 11.64
C SER A 68 10.37 6.87 11.92
N ASN A 69 9.81 7.60 12.88
CA ASN A 69 10.20 8.98 13.21
C ASN A 69 10.09 9.95 12.01
N THR A 70 9.08 9.74 11.18
CA THR A 70 8.79 10.54 9.98
C THR A 70 7.40 11.18 10.11
N PRO A 71 7.26 12.29 10.83
CA PRO A 71 5.94 12.82 11.21
C PRO A 71 5.13 13.22 9.97
N GLY A 72 4.02 12.53 9.72
CA GLY A 72 3.04 12.86 8.69
C GLY A 72 3.32 12.33 7.29
N LEU A 73 4.50 11.77 7.03
CA LEU A 73 4.91 11.31 5.70
C LEU A 73 4.09 10.09 5.23
N ALA A 74 4.10 9.03 6.02
CA ALA A 74 3.34 7.83 5.71
C ALA A 74 1.83 8.06 5.87
N ALA A 75 1.40 8.86 6.86
CA ALA A 75 0.00 9.19 7.06
C ALA A 75 -0.59 9.92 5.84
N ALA A 76 0.09 10.94 5.31
CA ALA A 76 -0.36 11.68 4.14
C ALA A 76 -0.42 10.77 2.89
N SER A 77 0.65 10.01 2.64
CA SER A 77 0.76 9.13 1.48
C SER A 77 -0.28 8.01 1.49
N MET A 78 -0.50 7.37 2.66
CA MET A 78 -1.50 6.32 2.83
C MET A 78 -2.94 6.84 2.72
N THR A 79 -3.21 8.04 3.23
CA THR A 79 -4.54 8.66 3.12
C THR A 79 -4.86 8.97 1.66
N LEU A 80 -3.91 9.51 0.92
CA LEU A 80 -4.08 9.75 -0.50
C LEU A 80 -4.32 8.44 -1.27
N LEU A 81 -3.54 7.41 -0.97
CA LEU A 81 -3.71 6.09 -1.57
C LEU A 81 -5.10 5.50 -1.27
N GLY A 82 -5.57 5.62 -0.02
CA GLY A 82 -6.90 5.22 0.39
C GLY A 82 -8.02 6.01 -0.30
N ALA A 83 -7.80 7.28 -0.61
CA ALA A 83 -8.73 8.09 -1.37
C ALA A 83 -8.84 7.67 -2.84
N LEU A 84 -7.71 7.27 -3.44
CA LEU A 84 -7.64 6.83 -4.84
C LEU A 84 -8.09 5.38 -5.04
N GLN A 85 -7.96 4.54 -4.01
CA GLN A 85 -8.23 3.11 -4.07
C GLN A 85 -9.60 2.75 -4.68
N PRO A 86 -10.75 3.32 -4.26
CA PRO A 86 -12.03 2.93 -4.82
C PRO A 86 -12.17 3.26 -6.32
N TYR A 87 -11.57 4.34 -6.75
CA TYR A 87 -11.60 4.76 -8.17
C TYR A 87 -10.71 3.86 -9.04
N LEU A 88 -9.50 3.54 -8.55
CA LEU A 88 -8.60 2.64 -9.24
C LEU A 88 -9.14 1.21 -9.27
N LEU A 89 -9.76 0.76 -8.19
CA LEU A 89 -10.39 -0.55 -8.14
C LEU A 89 -11.50 -0.70 -9.18
N GLU A 90 -12.34 0.32 -9.36
CA GLU A 90 -13.39 0.33 -10.39
C GLU A 90 -12.84 0.27 -11.81
N LEU A 91 -11.66 0.85 -12.04
CA LEU A 91 -11.01 0.85 -13.35
C LEU A 91 -10.50 -0.53 -13.77
N PHE A 92 -9.98 -1.30 -12.80
CA PHE A 92 -9.35 -2.61 -13.04
C PHE A 92 -10.28 -3.79 -12.76
N LEU A 93 -11.44 -3.56 -12.15
CA LEU A 93 -12.41 -4.60 -11.85
C LEU A 93 -13.28 -4.90 -13.08
N PRO A 94 -13.41 -6.17 -13.50
CA PRO A 94 -14.38 -6.56 -14.52
C PRO A 94 -15.80 -6.21 -14.08
N ARG A 95 -16.66 -5.83 -15.03
CA ARG A 95 -18.05 -5.38 -14.75
C ARG A 95 -18.96 -6.47 -14.18
N ASP A 96 -18.58 -7.72 -14.38
CA ASP A 96 -19.40 -8.91 -14.00
C ASP A 96 -19.05 -9.49 -12.62
N VAL A 97 -18.27 -8.79 -11.81
CA VAL A 97 -17.83 -9.28 -10.50
C VAL A 97 -18.71 -8.69 -9.39
N ASP A 98 -19.14 -9.55 -8.47
CA ASP A 98 -19.99 -9.20 -7.32
C ASP A 98 -19.38 -8.06 -6.48
N ASP A 99 -20.22 -7.16 -5.99
CA ASP A 99 -19.82 -5.96 -5.21
C ASP A 99 -19.09 -6.27 -3.88
N HIS A 100 -19.23 -7.51 -3.39
CA HIS A 100 -18.58 -7.95 -2.15
C HIS A 100 -17.19 -8.56 -2.33
N VAL A 101 -16.71 -8.63 -3.56
CA VAL A 101 -15.41 -9.22 -3.87
C VAL A 101 -14.27 -8.34 -3.35
N LYS A 102 -13.39 -8.97 -2.57
CA LYS A 102 -12.16 -8.33 -2.11
C LYS A 102 -11.19 -8.21 -3.28
N ALA A 103 -10.40 -7.13 -3.30
CA ALA A 103 -9.27 -7.02 -4.21
C ALA A 103 -8.24 -8.12 -3.87
N SER A 104 -8.28 -9.21 -4.63
CA SER A 104 -7.43 -10.39 -4.48
C SER A 104 -7.15 -10.96 -5.86
N ALA A 105 -5.95 -11.51 -6.04
CA ALA A 105 -5.55 -12.15 -7.29
C ALA A 105 -6.48 -13.31 -7.69
N HIS A 106 -7.12 -13.95 -6.70
CA HIS A 106 -8.04 -15.05 -6.94
C HIS A 106 -9.40 -14.58 -7.48
N ALA A 107 -9.86 -13.41 -7.07
CA ALA A 107 -11.17 -12.87 -7.41
C ALA A 107 -11.17 -12.05 -8.70
N MET A 108 -10.10 -11.29 -8.93
CA MET A 108 -9.96 -10.39 -10.08
C MET A 108 -9.16 -10.99 -11.24
N GLY A 109 -8.50 -12.13 -11.00
CA GLY A 109 -7.45 -12.66 -11.87
C GLY A 109 -6.10 -12.02 -11.59
N VAL A 110 -5.03 -12.83 -11.68
CA VAL A 110 -3.67 -12.41 -11.32
C VAL A 110 -3.22 -11.18 -12.12
N GLY A 111 -3.56 -11.11 -13.41
CA GLY A 111 -3.17 -9.97 -14.27
C GLY A 111 -3.78 -8.64 -13.84
N ASN A 112 -5.09 -8.61 -13.62
CA ASN A 112 -5.80 -7.39 -13.22
C ASN A 112 -5.39 -6.93 -11.81
N PHE A 113 -5.20 -7.88 -10.88
CA PHE A 113 -4.71 -7.58 -9.55
C PHE A 113 -3.30 -7.01 -9.57
N MET A 114 -2.39 -7.60 -10.34
CA MET A 114 -1.01 -7.09 -10.45
C MET A 114 -0.96 -5.72 -11.11
N SER A 115 -1.82 -5.46 -12.11
CA SER A 115 -1.92 -4.14 -12.73
C SER A 115 -2.41 -3.08 -11.73
N LEU A 116 -3.46 -3.39 -10.97
CA LEU A 116 -3.96 -2.53 -9.89
C LEU A 116 -2.88 -2.27 -8.84
N ALA A 117 -2.24 -3.34 -8.34
CA ALA A 117 -1.19 -3.23 -7.34
C ALA A 117 0.00 -2.40 -7.83
N SER A 118 0.42 -2.59 -9.09
CA SER A 118 1.51 -1.81 -9.70
C SER A 118 1.20 -0.33 -9.74
N VAL A 119 0.02 0.04 -10.23
CA VAL A 119 -0.40 1.45 -10.30
C VAL A 119 -0.46 2.07 -8.90
N MET A 120 -1.08 1.39 -7.94
CA MET A 120 -1.20 1.87 -6.57
C MET A 120 0.15 2.04 -5.89
N VAL A 121 1.06 1.06 -6.03
CA VAL A 121 2.41 1.12 -5.45
C VAL A 121 3.23 2.22 -6.09
N ILE A 122 3.17 2.41 -7.40
CA ILE A 122 3.89 3.49 -8.08
C ILE A 122 3.40 4.85 -7.59
N ILE A 123 2.08 5.08 -7.54
CA ILE A 123 1.51 6.33 -7.01
C ILE A 123 1.98 6.56 -5.57
N TYR A 124 1.93 5.52 -4.74
CA TYR A 124 2.36 5.58 -3.36
C TYR A 124 3.84 5.98 -3.24
N CYS A 125 4.74 5.31 -3.97
CA CYS A 125 6.16 5.61 -3.94
C CYS A 125 6.46 7.01 -4.45
N VAL A 126 5.81 7.45 -5.53
CA VAL A 126 5.97 8.82 -6.06
C VAL A 126 5.60 9.86 -5.00
N VAL A 127 4.44 9.70 -4.37
CA VAL A 127 3.98 10.65 -3.33
C VAL A 127 4.91 10.62 -2.12
N PHE A 128 5.22 9.43 -1.62
CA PHE A 128 6.06 9.23 -0.45
C PHE A 128 7.44 9.88 -0.62
N PHE A 129 8.15 9.55 -1.68
CA PHE A 129 9.49 10.10 -1.93
C PHE A 129 9.47 11.57 -2.37
N SER A 130 8.38 12.06 -2.95
CA SER A 130 8.23 13.49 -3.26
C SER A 130 8.10 14.33 -2.00
N ILE A 131 7.39 13.83 -0.99
CA ILE A 131 7.28 14.52 0.32
C ILE A 131 8.58 14.37 1.11
N GLU A 132 9.20 13.18 1.10
CA GLU A 132 10.43 12.90 1.83
C GLU A 132 11.63 13.75 1.33
N LEU A 133 11.78 13.86 0.04
CA LEU A 133 12.92 14.53 -0.60
C LEU A 133 12.66 16.01 -0.93
N LEU A 134 11.64 16.66 -0.51
CA LEU A 134 11.23 18.07 -0.72
C LEU A 134 12.19 18.99 -1.55
N SER A 135 13.39 18.52 -1.85
CA SER A 135 14.40 19.14 -2.69
C SER A 135 14.66 18.28 -3.94
N PHE A 136 14.03 18.63 -5.05
CA PHE A 136 14.22 17.99 -6.37
C PHE A 136 15.62 18.16 -6.98
N PHE A 137 16.63 18.48 -6.17
CA PHE A 137 17.97 18.76 -6.66
C PHE A 137 18.65 17.52 -7.29
N ASN A 138 18.34 16.28 -6.79
CA ASN A 138 18.86 15.02 -7.31
C ASN A 138 17.75 14.12 -7.86
N TRP A 139 17.19 14.49 -8.96
CA TRP A 139 16.06 13.78 -9.56
C TRP A 139 16.41 12.34 -9.97
N LEU A 140 17.64 12.07 -10.34
CA LEU A 140 18.15 10.72 -10.62
C LEU A 140 18.10 9.82 -9.36
N TYR A 141 18.49 10.36 -8.22
CA TYR A 141 18.41 9.68 -6.93
C TYR A 141 16.95 9.41 -6.55
N TRP A 142 16.09 10.42 -6.70
CA TRP A 142 14.66 10.29 -6.48
C TRP A 142 14.05 9.17 -7.34
N LEU A 143 14.37 9.13 -8.63
CA LEU A 143 13.86 8.13 -9.56
C LEU A 143 14.36 6.73 -9.20
N ALA A 144 15.62 6.59 -8.79
CA ALA A 144 16.18 5.32 -8.31
C ALA A 144 15.47 4.81 -7.05
N CYS A 145 15.17 5.71 -6.09
CA CYS A 145 14.42 5.38 -4.88
C CYS A 145 12.99 4.92 -5.20
N VAL A 146 12.28 5.64 -6.06
CA VAL A 146 10.91 5.31 -6.47
C VAL A 146 10.88 3.95 -7.17
N VAL A 147 11.71 3.74 -8.18
CA VAL A 147 11.72 2.49 -8.97
C VAL A 147 12.17 1.32 -8.10
N GLY A 148 13.25 1.48 -7.33
CA GLY A 148 13.76 0.43 -6.46
C GLY A 148 12.76 0.01 -5.39
N SER A 149 12.14 0.97 -4.71
CA SER A 149 11.11 0.70 -3.69
C SER A 149 9.85 0.09 -4.29
N ALA A 150 9.41 0.55 -5.46
CA ALA A 150 8.25 0.01 -6.16
C ALA A 150 8.49 -1.45 -6.57
N LEU A 151 9.64 -1.79 -7.14
CA LEU A 151 9.98 -3.16 -7.52
C LEU A 151 10.03 -4.10 -6.32
N LEU A 152 10.68 -3.69 -5.22
CA LEU A 152 10.73 -4.47 -3.99
C LEU A 152 9.34 -4.69 -3.39
N THR A 153 8.54 -3.63 -3.33
CA THR A 153 7.19 -3.72 -2.78
C THR A 153 6.30 -4.64 -3.61
N LEU A 154 6.38 -4.55 -4.95
CA LEU A 154 5.62 -5.42 -5.84
C LEU A 154 6.06 -6.88 -5.72
N ALA A 155 7.36 -7.16 -5.62
CA ALA A 155 7.87 -8.50 -5.39
C ALA A 155 7.33 -9.10 -4.09
N LEU A 156 7.29 -8.32 -3.01
CA LEU A 156 6.72 -8.74 -1.73
C LEU A 156 5.21 -8.96 -1.80
N ILE A 157 4.47 -8.07 -2.45
CA ILE A 157 3.02 -8.21 -2.64
C ILE A 157 2.71 -9.48 -3.44
N PHE A 158 3.44 -9.73 -4.52
CA PHE A 158 3.29 -10.94 -5.31
C PHE A 158 3.57 -12.20 -4.49
N THR A 159 4.62 -12.20 -3.69
CA THR A 159 4.97 -13.32 -2.80
C THR A 159 3.87 -13.56 -1.75
N LEU A 160 3.38 -12.50 -1.11
CA LEU A 160 2.28 -12.60 -0.12
C LEU A 160 1.00 -13.15 -0.74
N GLU A 161 0.63 -12.68 -1.91
CA GLU A 161 -0.58 -13.12 -2.58
C GLU A 161 -0.47 -14.58 -3.04
N ASN A 162 0.75 -15.03 -3.41
CA ASN A 162 1.01 -16.42 -3.76
C ASN A 162 0.96 -17.37 -2.55
N ILE A 163 1.39 -16.89 -1.37
CA ILE A 163 1.29 -17.66 -0.10
C ILE A 163 -0.16 -17.72 0.39
N ARG A 164 -0.96 -16.69 0.10
CA ARG A 164 -2.36 -16.61 0.50
C ARG A 164 -3.28 -17.53 -0.30
N LYS A 165 -2.81 -18.13 -1.38
CA LYS A 165 -3.50 -19.22 -2.09
C LYS A 165 -3.69 -20.42 -1.20
#